data_616afdf57fbde607a1f686070bb1eedb
#
_entry.id   616afdf57fbde607a1f686070bb1eedb
#
_cell.length_a   1.000
_cell.length_b   1.000
_cell.length_c   1.000
_cell.angle_alpha   90.00
_cell.angle_beta   90.00
_cell.angle_gamma   90.00
#
_symmetry.space_group_name_H-M   'P 1'
#
loop_
_entity.id
_entity.type
_entity.pdbx_description
1 polymer ?
#
loop_
_entity_poly.entity_id
_entity_poly.type
_entity_poly.pdbx_seq_one_letter_code
_entity_poly.pdbx_strand_id
1 'polypeptide(L)'
;VLHAWHNKKGHDVKTFTLRLHDATRYEEITDVKSFVGEDASGSFGILAGHARLITTLVLGLARFRTAANGWSYLALPGAVLHFRDNVMTLSTRRYLRDDDYMRISQELRQQLIAEEQNLRAMKESLHRMEEEALRRLWEMSRQAGG
;
A
#
# COMPACT_ATOMS: atom_id res chain seq x y z
N VAL A 1 -34.56 31.11 2.06
CA VAL A 1 -34.02 30.42 0.87
C VAL A 1 -32.50 30.33 0.98
N LEU A 2 -31.84 31.45 1.24
CA LEU A 2 -30.40 31.48 1.45
C LEU A 2 -30.00 30.70 2.72
N HIS A 3 -30.82 30.71 3.74
CA HIS A 3 -30.57 29.98 4.99
C HIS A 3 -30.65 28.46 4.79
N ALA A 4 -31.66 27.99 4.08
CA ALA A 4 -31.82 26.57 3.76
C ALA A 4 -30.67 26.06 2.86
N TRP A 5 -30.25 26.91 1.95
CA TRP A 5 -29.14 26.59 1.06
C TRP A 5 -27.81 26.54 1.81
N HIS A 6 -27.62 27.45 2.75
CA HIS A 6 -26.42 27.52 3.59
C HIS A 6 -26.31 26.30 4.52
N ASN A 7 -27.43 25.90 5.11
CA ASN A 7 -27.49 24.70 5.94
C ASN A 7 -27.21 23.42 5.14
N LYS A 8 -27.70 23.34 3.92
CA LYS A 8 -27.38 22.20 3.06
C LYS A 8 -25.90 22.11 2.75
N LYS A 9 -25.23 23.24 2.50
CA LYS A 9 -23.79 23.26 2.29
C LYS A 9 -23.01 22.91 3.55
N GLY A 10 -23.48 23.33 4.71
CA GLY A 10 -22.86 23.01 5.98
C GLY A 10 -23.01 21.55 6.38
N HIS A 11 -24.07 20.90 5.90
CA HIS A 11 -24.34 19.49 6.17
C HIS A 11 -23.81 18.54 5.09
N ASP A 12 -23.59 19.03 3.88
CA ASP A 12 -22.97 18.25 2.81
C ASP A 12 -21.46 18.16 3.07
N VAL A 13 -21.10 17.29 4.03
CA VAL A 13 -19.72 16.88 4.16
C VAL A 13 -19.41 16.12 2.90
N LYS A 14 -18.59 16.73 2.05
CA LYS A 14 -18.16 16.08 0.83
C LYS A 14 -17.31 14.87 1.18
N THR A 15 -17.71 13.75 0.64
CA THR A 15 -17.04 12.48 0.84
C THR A 15 -16.75 11.82 -0.50
N PHE A 16 -15.89 10.83 -0.48
CA PHE A 16 -15.59 10.02 -1.65
C PHE A 16 -15.64 8.55 -1.29
N THR A 17 -15.58 7.70 -2.30
CA THR A 17 -15.61 6.25 -2.14
C THR A 17 -14.19 5.70 -2.28
N LEU A 18 -13.80 4.84 -1.35
CA LEU A 18 -12.52 4.12 -1.38
C LEU A 18 -12.79 2.66 -1.74
N ARG A 19 -12.14 2.20 -2.81
CA ARG A 19 -12.17 0.81 -3.26
C ARG A 19 -10.82 0.18 -3.04
N LEU A 20 -10.80 -0.88 -2.23
CA LEU A 20 -9.60 -1.64 -1.92
C LEU A 20 -9.64 -2.96 -2.65
N HIS A 21 -8.63 -3.20 -3.47
CA HIS A 21 -8.46 -4.46 -4.20
C HIS A 21 -7.16 -5.13 -3.82
N ASP A 22 -7.23 -6.39 -3.43
CA ASP A 22 -6.03 -7.21 -3.38
C ASP A 22 -6.26 -8.51 -4.17
N ALA A 23 -5.32 -9.45 -4.08
CA ALA A 23 -5.39 -10.67 -4.86
C ALA A 23 -6.62 -11.53 -4.56
N THR A 24 -7.20 -11.39 -3.36
CA THR A 24 -8.27 -12.26 -2.86
C THR A 24 -9.50 -11.51 -2.37
N ARG A 25 -9.42 -10.19 -2.16
CA ARG A 25 -10.48 -9.40 -1.55
C ARG A 25 -10.80 -8.15 -2.35
N TYR A 26 -12.05 -7.76 -2.25
CA TYR A 26 -12.53 -6.47 -2.69
C TYR A 26 -13.36 -5.85 -1.57
N GLU A 27 -13.10 -4.61 -1.25
CA GLU A 27 -13.81 -3.90 -0.20
C GLU A 27 -14.13 -2.49 -0.68
N GLU A 28 -15.36 -2.05 -0.46
CA GLU A 28 -15.78 -0.70 -0.82
C GLU A 28 -16.20 0.04 0.45
N ILE A 29 -15.59 1.21 0.67
CA ILE A 29 -15.86 2.05 1.83
C ILE A 29 -16.39 3.38 1.31
N THR A 30 -17.64 3.68 1.67
CA THR A 30 -18.28 4.95 1.34
C THR A 30 -18.02 5.97 2.45
N ASP A 31 -18.39 7.21 2.21
CA ASP A 31 -18.30 8.30 3.18
C ASP A 31 -16.90 8.57 3.72
N VAL A 32 -15.89 8.40 2.88
CA VAL A 32 -14.51 8.73 3.24
C VAL A 32 -14.32 10.24 3.15
N LYS A 33 -13.92 10.84 4.26
CA LYS A 33 -13.66 12.28 4.35
C LYS A 33 -12.28 12.65 3.87
N SER A 34 -11.29 11.82 4.20
CA SER A 34 -9.90 12.10 3.88
C SER A 34 -9.09 10.82 3.81
N PHE A 35 -8.05 10.87 3.02
CA PHE A 35 -7.05 9.81 2.89
C PHE A 35 -5.67 10.44 2.95
N VAL A 36 -4.76 9.81 3.68
CA VAL A 36 -3.36 10.21 3.73
C VAL A 36 -2.52 9.00 3.36
N GLY A 37 -1.67 9.19 2.37
CA GLY A 37 -0.74 8.17 1.90
C GLY A 37 0.65 8.73 1.70
N GLU A 38 1.55 7.89 1.25
CA GLU A 38 2.92 8.26 0.96
C GLU A 38 3.36 7.65 -0.36
N ASP A 39 3.89 8.47 -1.23
CA ASP A 39 4.54 8.04 -2.47
C ASP A 39 6.03 8.42 -2.42
N ALA A 40 6.73 8.20 -3.52
CA ALA A 40 8.17 8.48 -3.58
C ALA A 40 8.50 9.96 -3.33
N SER A 41 7.53 10.87 -3.53
CA SER A 41 7.72 12.31 -3.28
C SER A 41 7.42 12.74 -1.85
N GLY A 42 6.83 11.86 -1.03
CA GLY A 42 6.49 12.13 0.36
C GLY A 42 5.02 11.87 0.68
N SER A 43 4.60 12.33 1.85
CA SER A 43 3.21 12.23 2.30
C SER A 43 2.30 13.19 1.55
N PHE A 44 1.09 12.74 1.26
CA PHE A 44 0.06 13.55 0.63
C PHE A 44 -1.31 13.22 1.18
N GLY A 45 -2.24 14.16 1.05
CA GLY A 45 -3.62 13.98 1.46
C GLY A 45 -4.57 14.12 0.29
N ILE A 46 -5.69 13.39 0.34
CA ILE A 46 -6.76 13.47 -0.65
C ILE A 46 -8.07 13.74 0.07
N LEU A 47 -8.77 14.75 -0.41
CA LEU A 47 -10.12 15.12 0.03
C LEU A 47 -11.09 14.92 -1.13
N ALA A 48 -12.38 14.92 -0.82
CA ALA A 48 -13.41 14.88 -1.86
C ALA A 48 -13.22 16.03 -2.87
N GLY A 49 -13.48 15.74 -4.13
CA GLY A 49 -13.31 16.70 -5.19
C GLY A 49 -11.88 16.87 -5.69
N HIS A 50 -10.94 16.07 -5.18
CA HIS A 50 -9.55 16.11 -5.64
C HIS A 50 -9.47 15.86 -7.15
N ALA A 51 -8.50 16.49 -7.80
CA ALA A 51 -8.24 16.29 -9.22
C ALA A 51 -7.84 14.84 -9.51
N ARG A 52 -8.02 14.43 -10.75
CA ARG A 52 -7.58 13.11 -11.20
C ARG A 52 -6.11 12.88 -10.87
N LEU A 53 -5.82 11.74 -10.25
CA LEU A 53 -4.47 11.41 -9.80
C LEU A 53 -4.22 9.93 -9.98
N ILE A 54 -3.04 9.59 -10.48
CA ILE A 54 -2.50 8.23 -10.47
C ILE A 54 -1.12 8.30 -9.85
N THR A 55 -0.89 7.50 -8.83
CA THR A 55 0.42 7.42 -8.19
C THR A 55 0.65 6.03 -7.61
N THR A 56 1.89 5.74 -7.27
CA THR A 56 2.27 4.50 -6.62
C THR A 56 2.65 4.78 -5.18
N LEU A 57 1.98 4.12 -4.25
CA LEU A 57 2.29 4.22 -2.83
C LEU A 57 3.49 3.34 -2.51
N VAL A 58 4.37 3.86 -1.65
CA VAL A 58 5.50 3.09 -1.12
C VAL A 58 5.03 2.16 -0.01
N LEU A 59 5.85 1.17 0.32
CA LEU A 59 5.62 0.31 1.47
C LEU A 59 5.44 1.15 2.73
N GLY A 60 4.35 0.95 3.45
CA GLY A 60 4.10 1.70 4.67
C GLY A 60 2.65 1.68 5.10
N LEU A 61 2.32 2.65 5.95
CA LEU A 61 0.98 2.87 6.46
C LEU A 61 0.32 4.03 5.72
N ALA A 62 -0.91 3.80 5.29
CA ALA A 62 -1.84 4.83 4.89
C ALA A 62 -2.96 4.91 5.92
N ARG A 63 -3.72 5.98 5.90
CA ARG A 63 -4.87 6.15 6.81
C ARG A 63 -6.00 6.86 6.09
N PHE A 64 -7.20 6.56 6.52
CA PHE A 64 -8.39 7.26 6.03
C PHE A 64 -9.37 7.45 7.16
N ARG A 65 -10.23 8.43 7.01
CA ARG A 65 -11.26 8.77 7.98
C ARG A 65 -12.61 8.80 7.29
N THR A 66 -13.60 8.17 7.92
CA THR A 66 -14.98 8.21 7.44
C THR A 66 -15.82 9.19 8.24
N ALA A 67 -16.99 9.55 7.69
CA ALA A 67 -17.93 10.44 8.38
C ALA A 67 -18.44 9.87 9.70
N ALA A 68 -18.61 8.55 9.76
CA ALA A 68 -19.19 7.86 10.93
C ALA A 68 -18.14 7.45 11.97
N ASN A 69 -16.91 7.17 11.55
CA ASN A 69 -15.87 6.62 12.41
C ASN A 69 -14.61 7.49 12.38
N GLY A 70 -13.71 7.23 13.31
CA GLY A 70 -12.42 7.89 13.33
C GLY A 70 -11.47 7.36 12.24
N TRP A 71 -10.18 7.46 12.51
CA TRP A 71 -9.16 6.99 11.59
C TRP A 71 -9.10 5.48 11.52
N SER A 72 -8.94 4.98 10.31
CA SER A 72 -8.58 3.60 10.02
C SER A 72 -7.24 3.57 9.30
N TYR A 73 -6.45 2.55 9.56
CA TYR A 73 -5.09 2.42 9.04
C TYR A 73 -5.01 1.25 8.09
N LEU A 74 -4.19 1.42 7.05
CA LEU A 74 -3.90 0.40 6.06
C LEU A 74 -2.40 0.16 6.03
N ALA A 75 -1.99 -1.09 6.20
CA ALA A 75 -0.62 -1.50 5.95
C ALA A 75 -0.53 -2.06 4.53
N LEU A 76 0.31 -1.46 3.71
CA LEU A 76 0.43 -1.76 2.29
C LEU A 76 1.88 -2.08 1.96
N PRO A 77 2.16 -3.19 1.22
CA PRO A 77 3.51 -3.46 0.72
C PRO A 77 3.92 -2.54 -0.42
N GLY A 78 2.99 -1.84 -0.96
CA GLY A 78 3.00 -0.94 -2.08
C GLY A 78 1.63 -1.02 -2.71
N ALA A 79 1.22 -0.01 -3.44
CA ALA A 79 -0.10 0.02 -4.07
C ALA A 79 -0.11 0.98 -5.23
N VAL A 80 -1.01 0.75 -6.17
CA VAL A 80 -1.34 1.73 -7.20
C VAL A 80 -2.60 2.44 -6.76
N LEU A 81 -2.54 3.77 -6.69
CA LEU A 81 -3.66 4.62 -6.33
C LEU A 81 -4.17 5.32 -7.58
N HIS A 82 -5.46 5.23 -7.80
CA HIS A 82 -6.14 5.96 -8.87
C HIS A 82 -7.32 6.71 -8.27
N PHE A 83 -7.34 8.02 -8.43
CA PHE A 83 -8.45 8.86 -7.98
C PHE A 83 -9.07 9.55 -9.19
N ARG A 84 -10.37 9.38 -9.35
CA ARG A 84 -11.15 9.99 -10.41
C ARG A 84 -12.62 10.08 -10.02
N ASP A 85 -13.23 11.24 -10.24
CA ASP A 85 -14.67 11.46 -10.02
C ASP A 85 -15.13 10.99 -8.63
N ASN A 86 -14.42 11.38 -7.59
CA ASN A 86 -14.70 11.03 -6.20
C ASN A 86 -14.67 9.52 -5.91
N VAL A 87 -13.91 8.78 -6.69
CA VAL A 87 -13.65 7.36 -6.44
C VAL A 87 -12.15 7.13 -6.39
N MET A 88 -11.66 6.66 -5.25
CA MET A 88 -10.29 6.24 -5.08
C MET A 88 -10.22 4.72 -5.18
N THR A 89 -9.37 4.22 -6.05
CA THR A 89 -9.09 2.79 -6.16
C THR A 89 -7.67 2.53 -5.74
N LEU A 90 -7.49 1.69 -4.74
CA LEU A 90 -6.20 1.18 -4.31
C LEU A 90 -6.08 -0.28 -4.71
N SER A 91 -5.07 -0.57 -5.53
CA SER A 91 -4.77 -1.92 -5.98
C SER A 91 -3.43 -2.35 -5.40
N THR A 92 -3.42 -3.44 -4.67
CA THR A 92 -2.24 -3.95 -3.98
C THR A 92 -2.23 -5.47 -4.00
N ARG A 93 -1.11 -6.07 -3.67
CA ARG A 93 -1.02 -7.53 -3.56
C ARG A 93 -1.74 -8.05 -2.33
N ARG A 94 -1.64 -7.29 -1.23
CA ARG A 94 -2.20 -7.65 0.07
C ARG A 94 -2.28 -6.39 0.93
N TYR A 95 -3.29 -6.31 1.77
CA TYR A 95 -3.37 -5.22 2.73
C TYR A 95 -3.89 -5.72 4.06
N LEU A 96 -3.49 -5.02 5.12
CA LEU A 96 -4.06 -5.14 6.46
C LEU A 96 -4.79 -3.85 6.78
N ARG A 97 -5.92 -3.99 7.46
CA ARG A 97 -6.71 -2.85 7.91
C ARG A 97 -6.98 -2.98 9.40
N ASP A 98 -6.76 -1.90 10.14
CA ASP A 98 -6.97 -1.87 11.58
C ASP A 98 -7.27 -0.44 12.02
N ASP A 99 -8.13 -0.31 13.02
CA ASP A 99 -8.40 0.99 13.63
C ASP A 99 -7.38 1.34 14.73
N ASP A 100 -6.60 0.38 15.17
CA ASP A 100 -5.56 0.55 16.19
C ASP A 100 -4.19 0.75 15.52
N TYR A 101 -3.68 1.97 15.62
CA TYR A 101 -2.39 2.35 15.06
C TYR A 101 -1.23 1.50 15.60
N MET A 102 -1.20 1.27 16.91
CA MET A 102 -0.11 0.51 17.53
C MET A 102 -0.07 -0.93 17.05
N ARG A 103 -1.22 -1.54 16.95
CA ARG A 103 -1.33 -2.94 16.52
C ARG A 103 -0.91 -3.10 15.06
N ILE A 104 -1.41 -2.26 14.16
CA ILE A 104 -1.06 -2.36 12.75
C ILE A 104 0.41 -1.98 12.50
N SER A 105 0.94 -1.04 13.26
CA SER A 105 2.36 -0.67 13.20
C SER A 105 3.26 -1.84 13.57
N GLN A 106 2.90 -2.58 14.59
CA GLN A 106 3.63 -3.78 15.00
C GLN A 106 3.56 -4.87 13.95
N GLU A 107 2.38 -5.11 13.38
CA GLU A 107 2.20 -6.09 12.32
C GLU A 107 3.01 -5.73 11.08
N LEU A 108 3.00 -4.47 10.68
CA LEU A 108 3.81 -4.00 9.56
C LEU A 108 5.29 -4.20 9.82
N ARG A 109 5.74 -3.87 11.02
CA ARG A 109 7.15 -4.03 11.42
C ARG A 109 7.58 -5.49 11.38
N GLN A 110 6.74 -6.40 11.87
CA GLN A 110 7.00 -7.84 11.82
C GLN A 110 7.08 -8.34 10.39
N GLN A 111 6.18 -7.88 9.50
CA GLN A 111 6.21 -8.25 8.10
C GLN A 111 7.48 -7.75 7.40
N LEU A 112 7.90 -6.52 7.69
CA LEU A 112 9.14 -5.97 7.17
C LEU A 112 10.35 -6.79 7.57
N ILE A 113 10.41 -7.18 8.84
CA ILE A 113 11.50 -8.03 9.36
C ILE A 113 11.49 -9.39 8.66
N ALA A 114 10.32 -10.00 8.50
CA ALA A 114 10.18 -11.30 7.83
C ALA A 114 10.60 -11.21 6.36
N GLU A 115 10.22 -10.16 5.65
CA GLU A 115 10.62 -9.95 4.26
C GLU A 115 12.12 -9.74 4.13
N GLU A 116 12.72 -8.97 5.04
CA GLU A 116 14.17 -8.75 5.07
C GLU A 116 14.92 -10.05 5.30
N GLN A 117 14.45 -10.88 6.24
CA GLN A 117 15.03 -12.20 6.49
C GLN A 117 14.91 -13.12 5.28
N ASN A 118 13.76 -13.11 4.60
CA ASN A 118 13.56 -13.90 3.39
C ASN A 118 14.49 -13.45 2.26
N LEU A 119 14.65 -12.15 2.07
CA LEU A 119 15.56 -11.60 1.08
C LEU A 119 17.01 -11.99 1.38
N ARG A 120 17.40 -11.96 2.65
CA ARG A 120 18.74 -12.36 3.08
C ARG A 120 18.97 -13.84 2.81
N ALA A 121 18.00 -14.69 3.15
CA ALA A 121 18.07 -16.13 2.87
C ALA A 121 18.14 -16.41 1.37
N MET A 122 17.40 -15.68 0.54
CA MET A 122 17.46 -15.80 -0.91
C MET A 122 18.82 -15.40 -1.46
N LYS A 123 19.40 -14.31 -0.97
CA LYS A 123 20.75 -13.87 -1.36
C LYS A 123 21.80 -14.91 -1.03
N GLU A 124 21.73 -15.49 0.16
CA GLU A 124 22.65 -16.56 0.57
C GLU A 124 22.50 -17.80 -0.32
N SER A 125 21.27 -18.17 -0.63
CA SER A 125 20.99 -19.30 -1.52
C SER A 125 21.54 -19.06 -2.93
N LEU A 126 21.31 -17.87 -3.47
CA LEU A 126 21.83 -17.49 -4.79
C LEU A 126 23.36 -17.51 -4.81
N HIS A 127 23.98 -17.00 -3.75
CA HIS A 127 25.46 -16.99 -3.62
C HIS A 127 26.02 -18.41 -3.63
N ARG A 128 25.42 -19.32 -2.87
CA ARG A 128 25.81 -20.74 -2.86
C ARG A 128 25.63 -21.40 -4.23
N MET A 129 24.54 -21.06 -4.93
CA MET A 129 24.31 -21.58 -6.28
C MET A 129 25.36 -21.06 -7.26
N GLU A 130 25.73 -19.79 -7.17
CA GLU A 130 26.81 -19.22 -7.99
C GLU A 130 28.14 -19.90 -7.75
N GLU A 131 28.52 -20.10 -6.51
CA GLU A 131 29.76 -20.79 -6.13
C GLU A 131 29.78 -22.21 -6.68
N GLU A 132 28.68 -22.93 -6.55
CA GLU A 132 28.57 -24.29 -7.08
C GLU A 132 28.66 -24.32 -8.60
N ALA A 133 27.99 -23.39 -9.28
CA ALA A 133 28.05 -23.29 -10.72
C ALA A 133 29.47 -22.99 -11.22
N LEU A 134 30.17 -22.07 -10.56
CA LEU A 134 31.54 -21.73 -10.87
C LEU A 134 32.46 -22.93 -10.66
N ARG A 135 32.31 -23.67 -9.60
CA ARG A 135 33.09 -24.87 -9.32
C ARG A 135 32.88 -25.95 -10.37
N ARG A 136 31.62 -26.18 -10.79
CA ARG A 136 31.32 -27.13 -11.86
C ARG A 136 31.92 -26.73 -13.20
N LEU A 137 31.86 -25.47 -13.54
CA LEU A 137 32.45 -24.93 -14.75
C LEU A 137 33.97 -25.11 -14.72
N TRP A 138 34.61 -24.88 -13.59
CA TRP A 138 36.01 -25.04 -13.41
C TRP A 138 36.47 -26.51 -13.59
N GLU A 139 35.74 -27.43 -12.98
CA GLU A 139 35.97 -28.87 -13.13
C GLU A 139 35.80 -29.32 -14.58
N MET A 140 34.77 -28.85 -15.28
CA MET A 140 34.56 -29.12 -16.69
C MET A 140 35.70 -28.58 -17.56
N SER A 141 36.17 -27.38 -17.26
CA SER A 141 37.30 -26.78 -17.95
C SER A 141 38.58 -27.57 -17.75
N ARG A 142 38.82 -28.09 -16.55
CA ARG A 142 39.98 -28.95 -16.26
C ARG A 142 39.92 -30.26 -17.03
N GLN A 143 38.77 -30.90 -17.11
CA GLN A 143 38.57 -32.13 -17.86
C GLN A 143 38.75 -31.93 -19.35
N ALA A 144 38.29 -30.79 -19.89
CA ALA A 144 38.44 -30.47 -21.31
C ALA A 144 39.85 -30.08 -21.68
N GLY A 145 40.64 -29.54 -20.74
CA GLY A 145 42.02 -29.12 -20.95
C GLY A 145 43.06 -30.21 -20.74
N GLY A 146 42.63 -31.36 -20.28
CA GLY A 146 43.48 -32.50 -20.07
C GLY A 146 43.43 -33.45 -21.25
#